data_9cb2f52bc4cbbc565c45604f4f52899a
#
_entry.id   9cb2f52bc4cbbc565c45604f4f52899a
#
_cell.length_a   1.000
_cell.length_b   1.000
_cell.length_c   1.000
_cell.angle_alpha   90.00
_cell.angle_beta   90.00
_cell.angle_gamma   90.00
#
_symmetry.space_group_name_H-M   'P 1'
#
loop_
_entity.id
_entity.type
_entity.pdbx_description
1 polymer ?
#
loop_
_entity_poly.entity_id
_entity_poly.type
_entity_poly.pdbx_seq_one_letter_code
_entity_poly.pdbx_strand_id
1 'polypeptide(L)'
;MIHFTRGDIFAQPAEAIVNPVNCVGVMGRGLALQFKHRYPDAFLAYRHACAEGRVRPGRMFTFDTGCDGPRWIVHFPTKRHWRDRSAIGDIEAGLRDLAAIVARHGIPSIAIPPIGCGLGGLD
;
A
#
# COMPACT_ATOMS: atom_id res chain seq x y z
N MET A 1 9.86 9.04 -10.16
CA MET A 1 10.48 7.76 -10.58
C MET A 1 9.96 6.63 -9.70
N ILE A 2 9.64 5.50 -10.30
CA ILE A 2 9.16 4.31 -9.59
C ILE A 2 10.34 3.42 -9.26
N HIS A 3 10.46 3.03 -7.99
CA HIS A 3 11.48 2.11 -7.52
C HIS A 3 10.84 0.86 -6.95
N PHE A 4 11.16 -0.29 -7.54
CA PHE A 4 10.82 -1.58 -6.95
C PHE A 4 11.99 -1.98 -6.05
N THR A 5 11.72 -2.18 -4.76
CA THR A 5 12.78 -2.45 -3.80
C THR A 5 12.56 -3.76 -3.06
N ARG A 6 13.66 -4.43 -2.74
CA ARG A 6 13.67 -5.62 -1.88
C ARG A 6 14.33 -5.34 -0.53
N GLY A 7 14.90 -4.15 -0.36
CA GLY A 7 15.50 -3.72 0.89
C GLY A 7 14.47 -3.09 1.82
N ASP A 8 14.96 -2.31 2.78
CA ASP A 8 14.09 -1.59 3.71
C ASP A 8 13.40 -0.45 2.95
N ILE A 9 12.08 -0.58 2.76
CA ILE A 9 11.30 0.41 2.06
C ILE A 9 11.29 1.77 2.79
N PHE A 10 11.42 1.75 4.12
CA PHE A 10 11.43 2.98 4.92
C PHE A 10 12.73 3.76 4.79
N ALA A 11 13.78 3.12 4.29
CA ALA A 11 15.06 3.77 4.03
C ALA A 11 15.14 4.40 2.63
N GLN A 12 14.12 4.20 1.78
CA GLN A 12 14.10 4.73 0.43
C GLN A 12 13.76 6.23 0.43
N PRO A 13 14.52 7.08 -0.28
CA PRO A 13 14.23 8.51 -0.36
C PRO A 13 13.11 8.80 -1.36
N ALA A 14 11.93 8.25 -1.12
CA ALA A 14 10.78 8.37 -2.03
C ALA A 14 9.72 9.28 -1.44
N GLU A 15 9.02 10.02 -2.30
CA GLU A 15 7.89 10.88 -1.93
C GLU A 15 6.69 10.05 -1.49
N ALA A 16 6.52 8.87 -2.04
CA ALA A 16 5.46 7.94 -1.67
C ALA A 16 6.03 6.54 -1.44
N ILE A 17 5.48 5.83 -0.49
CA ILE A 17 5.79 4.41 -0.26
C ILE A 17 4.50 3.60 -0.26
N VAL A 18 4.57 2.40 -0.84
CA VAL A 18 3.42 1.52 -1.00
C VAL A 18 3.39 0.49 0.12
N ASN A 19 2.22 0.36 0.73
CA ASN A 19 1.95 -0.62 1.77
C ASN A 19 0.95 -1.66 1.25
N PRO A 20 1.38 -2.90 0.98
CA PRO A 20 0.46 -3.97 0.60
C PRO A 20 -0.46 -4.32 1.78
N VAL A 21 -1.77 -4.31 1.56
CA VAL A 21 -2.76 -4.51 2.63
C VAL A 21 -3.87 -5.46 2.19
N ASN A 22 -4.69 -5.89 3.16
CA ASN A 22 -5.97 -6.54 2.92
C ASN A 22 -7.10 -5.49 2.96
N CYS A 23 -8.36 -5.94 2.88
CA CYS A 23 -9.52 -5.04 2.87
C CYS A 23 -10.34 -5.11 4.16
N VAL A 24 -9.83 -5.75 5.21
CA VAL A 24 -10.56 -5.93 6.48
C VAL A 24 -9.98 -5.13 7.64
N GLY A 25 -8.98 -4.31 7.38
CA GLY A 25 -8.45 -3.40 8.40
C GLY A 25 -7.42 -4.00 9.34
N VAL A 26 -6.76 -5.10 8.95
CA VAL A 26 -5.77 -5.79 9.80
C VAL A 26 -4.37 -5.59 9.23
N MET A 27 -3.46 -5.08 10.06
CA MET A 27 -2.03 -4.99 9.76
C MET A 27 -1.28 -5.77 10.84
N GLY A 28 -1.45 -7.09 10.83
CA GLY A 28 -1.04 -7.96 11.94
C GLY A 28 0.36 -8.53 11.85
N ARG A 29 1.04 -8.44 10.71
CA ARG A 29 2.36 -9.04 10.54
C ARG A 29 3.10 -8.44 9.35
N GLY A 30 4.41 -8.73 9.28
CA GLY A 30 5.25 -8.36 8.15
C GLY A 30 5.36 -6.84 7.96
N LEU A 31 5.44 -6.44 6.70
CA LEU A 31 5.62 -5.04 6.33
C LEU A 31 4.44 -4.18 6.79
N ALA A 32 3.22 -4.67 6.67
CA ALA A 32 2.03 -3.92 7.10
C ALA A 32 2.07 -3.59 8.58
N LEU A 33 2.55 -4.50 9.43
CA LEU A 33 2.70 -4.25 10.85
C LEU A 33 3.74 -3.13 11.11
N GLN A 34 4.82 -3.10 10.33
CA GLN A 34 5.81 -2.03 10.43
C GLN A 34 5.20 -0.68 10.05
N PHE A 35 4.37 -0.62 9.01
CA PHE A 35 3.65 0.59 8.65
C PHE A 35 2.72 1.06 9.77
N LYS A 36 2.01 0.13 10.39
CA LYS A 36 1.12 0.44 11.52
C LYS A 36 1.89 1.10 12.67
N HIS A 37 3.07 0.59 13.00
CA HIS A 37 3.88 1.13 14.08
C HIS A 37 4.50 2.48 13.74
N ARG A 38 4.94 2.67 12.50
CA ARG A 38 5.58 3.91 12.06
C ARG A 38 4.59 5.03 11.76
N TYR A 39 3.41 4.66 11.24
CA TYR A 39 2.39 5.61 10.79
C TYR A 39 1.03 5.23 11.36
N PRO A 40 0.85 5.38 12.69
CA PRO A 40 -0.41 4.96 13.32
C PRO A 40 -1.63 5.70 12.80
N ASP A 41 -1.50 6.97 12.41
CA ASP A 41 -2.61 7.73 11.85
C ASP A 41 -3.03 7.18 10.48
N ALA A 42 -2.05 6.77 9.66
CA ALA A 42 -2.33 6.14 8.38
C ALA A 42 -3.05 4.80 8.57
N PHE A 43 -2.65 4.04 9.59
CA PHE A 43 -3.35 2.79 9.93
C PHE A 43 -4.79 3.03 10.36
N LEU A 44 -5.03 4.03 11.22
CA LEU A 44 -6.39 4.34 11.69
C LEU A 44 -7.29 4.77 10.54
N ALA A 45 -6.79 5.60 9.62
CA ALA A 45 -7.54 6.01 8.45
C ALA A 45 -7.88 4.82 7.55
N TYR A 46 -6.93 3.91 7.34
CA TYR A 46 -7.13 2.69 6.57
C TYR A 46 -8.17 1.78 7.22
N ARG A 47 -8.06 1.54 8.53
CA ARG A 47 -9.02 0.70 9.26
C ARG A 47 -10.44 1.26 9.18
N HIS A 48 -10.57 2.56 9.33
CA HIS A 48 -11.86 3.25 9.22
C HIS A 48 -12.44 3.11 7.81
N ALA A 49 -11.62 3.30 6.79
CA ALA A 49 -12.02 3.14 5.39
C ALA A 49 -12.45 1.70 5.07
N CYS A 50 -11.76 0.70 5.65
CA CYS A 50 -12.16 -0.70 5.50
C CYS A 50 -13.55 -0.95 6.11
N ALA A 51 -13.81 -0.41 7.29
CA ALA A 51 -15.11 -0.55 7.95
C ALA A 51 -16.23 0.07 7.11
N GLU A 52 -15.93 1.09 6.33
CA GLU A 52 -16.88 1.75 5.44
C GLU A 52 -16.96 1.12 4.05
N GLY A 53 -16.22 0.04 3.80
CA GLY A 53 -16.20 -0.62 2.49
C GLY A 53 -15.50 0.15 1.39
N ARG A 54 -14.66 1.13 1.73
CA ARG A 54 -13.94 1.96 0.75
C ARG A 54 -12.62 1.38 0.29
N VAL A 55 -12.12 0.33 0.95
CA VAL A 55 -10.87 -0.33 0.59
C VAL A 55 -11.20 -1.61 -0.18
N ARG A 56 -10.80 -1.67 -1.45
CA ARG A 56 -11.11 -2.78 -2.36
C ARG A 56 -9.91 -3.12 -3.23
N PRO A 57 -9.75 -4.39 -3.64
CA PRO A 57 -8.73 -4.73 -4.63
C PRO A 57 -8.90 -3.90 -5.90
N GLY A 58 -7.78 -3.47 -6.48
CA GLY A 58 -7.78 -2.64 -7.68
C GLY A 58 -7.93 -1.15 -7.43
N ARG A 59 -8.04 -0.74 -6.17
CA ARG A 59 -8.22 0.67 -5.80
C ARG A 59 -7.29 1.05 -4.67
N MET A 60 -6.44 2.03 -4.90
CA MET A 60 -5.52 2.51 -3.88
C MET A 60 -6.26 3.34 -2.81
N PHE A 61 -5.77 3.25 -1.59
CA PHE A 61 -6.19 4.15 -0.52
C PHE A 61 -4.97 4.97 -0.09
N THR A 62 -4.98 6.26 -0.38
CA THR A 62 -3.84 7.14 -0.11
C THR A 62 -4.01 7.89 1.19
N PHE A 63 -2.89 8.11 1.89
CA PHE A 63 -2.85 8.89 3.11
C PHE A 63 -1.74 9.94 2.99
N ASP A 64 -2.10 11.20 3.19
CA ASP A 64 -1.14 12.31 3.22
C ASP A 64 -0.59 12.44 4.64
N THR A 65 0.70 12.22 4.81
CA THR A 65 1.34 12.33 6.12
C THR A 65 1.48 13.77 6.60
N GLY A 66 1.36 14.72 5.69
CA GLY A 66 1.60 16.13 5.99
C GLY A 66 3.07 16.47 6.19
N CYS A 67 3.96 15.50 5.95
CA CYS A 67 5.40 15.66 6.16
C CYS A 67 6.16 15.24 4.90
N ASP A 68 7.40 15.66 4.79
CA ASP A 68 8.29 15.14 3.75
C ASP A 68 8.89 13.82 4.20
N GLY A 69 9.21 12.96 3.25
CA GLY A 69 9.97 11.75 3.40
C GLY A 69 9.34 10.60 4.20
N PRO A 70 8.30 9.97 3.74
CA PRO A 70 7.48 10.25 2.57
C PRO A 70 6.28 11.13 2.90
N ARG A 71 5.77 11.82 1.91
CA ARG A 71 4.51 12.56 2.04
C ARG A 71 3.30 11.63 1.94
N TRP A 72 3.39 10.61 1.09
CA TRP A 72 2.26 9.75 0.80
C TRP A 72 2.50 8.32 1.26
N ILE A 73 1.53 7.76 1.96
CA ILE A 73 1.44 6.31 2.19
C ILE A 73 0.33 5.82 1.27
N VAL A 74 0.66 4.91 0.36
CA VAL A 74 -0.30 4.36 -0.58
C VAL A 74 -0.61 2.93 -0.18
N HIS A 75 -1.78 2.71 0.39
CA HIS A 75 -2.23 1.36 0.73
C HIS A 75 -2.71 0.68 -0.55
N PHE A 76 -2.08 -0.43 -0.87
CA PHE A 76 -2.33 -1.22 -2.06
C PHE A 76 -3.04 -2.50 -1.65
N PRO A 77 -4.37 -2.58 -1.81
CA PRO A 77 -5.10 -3.81 -1.46
C PRO A 77 -4.71 -4.95 -2.39
N THR A 78 -4.03 -5.96 -1.83
CA THR A 78 -3.55 -7.11 -2.59
C THR A 78 -4.50 -8.30 -2.46
N LYS A 79 -5.38 -8.30 -1.47
CA LYS A 79 -6.33 -9.38 -1.19
C LYS A 79 -7.44 -8.86 -0.28
N ARG A 80 -8.60 -9.52 -0.31
CA ARG A 80 -9.75 -9.08 0.48
C ARG A 80 -9.59 -9.36 1.96
N HIS A 81 -9.11 -10.55 2.30
CA HIS A 81 -8.89 -10.97 3.68
C HIS A 81 -7.42 -11.37 3.86
N TRP A 82 -6.88 -11.19 5.07
CA TRP A 82 -5.47 -11.50 5.33
C TRP A 82 -5.13 -12.99 5.16
N ARG A 83 -6.13 -13.89 5.19
CA ARG A 83 -5.96 -15.33 4.94
C ARG A 83 -5.98 -15.70 3.47
N ASP A 84 -6.47 -14.81 2.62
CA ASP A 84 -6.63 -15.10 1.21
C ASP A 84 -5.29 -15.03 0.48
N ARG A 85 -5.24 -15.65 -0.70
CA ARG A 85 -4.17 -15.44 -1.65
C ARG A 85 -4.53 -14.24 -2.53
N SER A 86 -3.52 -13.51 -2.96
CA SER A 86 -3.71 -12.43 -3.92
C SER A 86 -4.08 -12.99 -5.29
N ALA A 87 -5.00 -12.33 -5.99
CA ALA A 87 -5.36 -12.65 -7.36
C ALA A 87 -4.59 -11.74 -8.32
N ILE A 88 -4.03 -12.31 -9.39
CA ILE A 88 -3.21 -11.55 -10.34
C ILE A 88 -4.02 -10.39 -10.98
N GLY A 89 -5.30 -10.62 -11.27
CA GLY A 89 -6.16 -9.57 -11.82
C GLY A 89 -6.34 -8.38 -10.88
N ASP A 90 -6.40 -8.63 -9.58
CA ASP A 90 -6.49 -7.58 -8.57
C ASP A 90 -5.18 -6.79 -8.50
N ILE A 91 -4.04 -7.46 -8.63
CA ILE A 91 -2.74 -6.80 -8.65
C ILE A 91 -2.60 -5.93 -9.89
N GLU A 92 -2.98 -6.44 -11.07
CA GLU A 92 -2.92 -5.68 -12.32
C GLU A 92 -3.81 -4.44 -12.26
N ALA A 93 -5.04 -4.58 -11.78
CA ALA A 93 -5.96 -3.45 -11.62
C ALA A 93 -5.39 -2.42 -10.61
N GLY A 94 -4.79 -2.90 -9.53
CA GLY A 94 -4.15 -2.04 -8.53
C GLY A 94 -2.98 -1.25 -9.11
N LEU A 95 -2.15 -1.88 -9.93
CA LEU A 95 -1.02 -1.21 -10.58
C LEU A 95 -1.49 -0.10 -11.53
N ARG A 96 -2.61 -0.33 -12.26
CA ARG A 96 -3.19 0.72 -13.11
C ARG A 96 -3.69 1.90 -12.29
N ASP A 97 -4.37 1.64 -11.17
CA ASP A 97 -4.87 2.69 -10.30
C ASP A 97 -3.71 3.46 -9.63
N LEU A 98 -2.66 2.75 -9.22
CA LEU A 98 -1.45 3.35 -8.68
C LEU A 98 -0.83 4.32 -9.69
N ALA A 99 -0.70 3.92 -10.94
CA ALA A 99 -0.18 4.79 -12.00
C ALA A 99 -1.05 6.05 -12.17
N ALA A 100 -2.37 5.89 -12.12
CA ALA A 100 -3.30 7.02 -12.22
C ALA A 100 -3.14 7.98 -11.03
N ILE A 101 -2.93 7.47 -9.84
CA ILE A 101 -2.73 8.29 -8.64
C ILE A 101 -1.41 9.06 -8.71
N VAL A 102 -0.35 8.38 -9.14
CA VAL A 102 0.97 9.02 -9.31
C VAL A 102 0.85 10.20 -10.29
N ALA A 103 0.16 10.01 -11.39
CA ALA A 103 -0.06 11.07 -12.38
C ALA A 103 -0.94 12.20 -11.81
N ARG A 104 -2.02 11.85 -11.12
CA ARG A 104 -2.98 12.83 -10.59
C ARG A 104 -2.37 13.74 -9.54
N HIS A 105 -1.57 13.18 -8.66
CA HIS A 105 -0.95 13.95 -7.57
C HIS A 105 0.44 14.47 -7.90
N GLY A 106 0.94 14.18 -9.09
CA GLY A 106 2.27 14.61 -9.50
C GLY A 106 3.38 14.05 -8.60
N ILE A 107 3.27 12.78 -8.20
CA ILE A 107 4.22 12.15 -7.29
C ILE A 107 5.52 11.88 -8.04
N PRO A 108 6.66 12.52 -7.65
CA PRO A 108 7.90 12.41 -8.42
C PRO A 108 8.63 11.10 -8.22
N SER A 109 8.42 10.43 -7.08
CA SER A 109 9.10 9.17 -6.79
C SER A 109 8.24 8.31 -5.88
N ILE A 110 8.24 7.00 -6.14
CA ILE A 110 7.47 6.04 -5.35
C ILE A 110 8.28 4.76 -5.18
N ALA A 111 8.34 4.24 -3.97
CA ALA A 111 8.96 2.97 -3.65
C ALA A 111 7.88 1.90 -3.50
N ILE A 112 8.04 0.81 -4.24
CA ILE A 112 7.08 -0.30 -4.27
C ILE A 112 7.81 -1.57 -3.79
N PRO A 113 7.34 -2.20 -2.71
CA PRO A 113 7.88 -3.50 -2.29
C PRO A 113 7.35 -4.61 -3.21
N PRO A 114 7.84 -5.85 -3.08
CA PRO A 114 7.26 -6.98 -3.81
C PRO A 114 5.77 -7.10 -3.48
N ILE A 115 4.92 -6.96 -4.50
CA ILE A 115 3.47 -7.00 -4.36
C ILE A 115 2.94 -8.36 -4.77
N GLY A 116 2.09 -8.94 -3.91
CA GLY A 116 1.51 -10.25 -4.18
C GLY A 116 2.43 -11.43 -3.86
N CYS A 117 3.64 -11.16 -3.36
CA CYS A 117 4.61 -12.18 -2.96
C CYS A 117 4.47 -12.52 -1.48
N GLY A 118 5.17 -13.56 -1.04
CA GLY A 118 5.19 -13.96 0.37
C GLY A 118 3.80 -14.28 0.88
N LEU A 119 3.28 -13.48 1.80
CA LEU A 119 1.98 -13.69 2.41
C LEU A 119 0.82 -13.57 1.43
N GLY A 120 1.03 -12.90 0.29
CA GLY A 120 0.03 -12.79 -0.77
C GLY A 120 -0.08 -14.04 -1.64
N GLY A 121 0.94 -14.91 -1.64
CA GLY A 121 0.94 -16.18 -2.36
C GLY A 121 1.27 -16.08 -3.85
N LEU A 122 1.72 -14.94 -4.33
CA LEU A 122 2.22 -14.74 -5.69
C LEU A 122 3.74 -14.57 -5.65
N ASP A 123 4.42 -15.13 -6.61
CA ASP A 123 5.88 -15.01 -6.73
C ASP A 123 6.29 -13.98 -7.77
#